data_8e178d7c7aa8af0746f0523343c519a7
#
_entry.id   8e178d7c7aa8af0746f0523343c519a7
#
_cell.length_a   1.000
_cell.length_b   1.000
_cell.length_c   1.000
_cell.angle_alpha   90.00
_cell.angle_beta   90.00
_cell.angle_gamma   90.00
#
_symmetry.space_group_name_H-M   'P 1'
#
loop_
_entity.id
_entity.type
_entity.pdbx_description
1 polymer ?
#
loop_
_entity_poly.entity_id
_entity_poly.type
_entity_poly.pdbx_seq_one_letter_code
_entity_poly.pdbx_strand_id
1 'polypeptide(L)'
;VPFVAVLLYVQTVVFLVILRGWRHSGGAVRWRFLLIHAGLLLALGAGFWGVPDYVEMRLPLAEGQTSEKAYTMDGRVAALGYELTLEDFSMETCDVGKPSYYEAKVSVDDDEPVKITVNHPYSVHFGEDIYLASVSDAGCVFQIVKEPWKYFALVGILMLLAGAFLLFIKGPGK
;
A
#
# COMPACT_ATOMS: atom_id res chain seq x y z
N VAL A 1 -20.75 9.83 8.49
CA VAL A 1 -20.81 9.83 9.98
C VAL A 1 -21.18 8.45 10.54
N PRO A 2 -22.28 7.75 10.12
CA PRO A 2 -22.64 6.46 10.74
C PRO A 2 -21.60 5.35 10.52
N PHE A 3 -20.96 5.30 9.36
CA PHE A 3 -19.92 4.31 9.05
C PHE A 3 -18.72 4.42 10.01
N VAL A 4 -18.22 5.63 10.24
CA VAL A 4 -17.10 5.89 11.16
C VAL A 4 -17.46 5.47 12.59
N ALA A 5 -18.65 5.78 13.05
CA ALA A 5 -19.12 5.40 14.38
C ALA A 5 -19.20 3.88 14.56
N VAL A 6 -19.71 3.16 13.54
CA VAL A 6 -19.77 1.69 13.55
C VAL A 6 -18.35 1.10 13.58
N LEU A 7 -17.44 1.63 12.77
CA LEU A 7 -16.07 1.14 12.70
C LEU A 7 -15.31 1.34 14.03
N LEU A 8 -15.45 2.51 14.65
CA LEU A 8 -14.90 2.79 15.98
C LEU A 8 -15.51 1.89 17.06
N TYR A 9 -16.83 1.66 16.98
CA TYR A 9 -17.50 0.73 17.88
C TYR A 9 -16.93 -0.68 17.77
N VAL A 10 -16.79 -1.20 16.53
CA VAL A 10 -16.25 -2.54 16.28
C VAL A 10 -14.80 -2.63 16.81
N GLN A 11 -13.95 -1.65 16.52
CA GLN A 11 -12.57 -1.62 17.03
C GLN A 11 -12.53 -1.63 18.56
N THR A 12 -13.40 -0.82 19.20
CA THR A 12 -13.51 -0.77 20.66
C THR A 12 -13.92 -2.13 21.23
N VAL A 13 -14.94 -2.78 20.63
CA VAL A 13 -15.40 -4.09 21.06
C VAL A 13 -14.30 -5.14 20.94
N VAL A 14 -13.61 -5.18 19.79
CA VAL A 14 -12.50 -6.14 19.55
C VAL A 14 -11.39 -5.91 20.57
N PHE A 15 -11.01 -4.66 20.82
CA PHE A 15 -10.01 -4.32 21.84
C PHE A 15 -10.41 -4.78 23.23
N LEU A 16 -11.66 -4.53 23.66
CA LEU A 16 -12.17 -5.00 24.96
C LEU A 16 -12.21 -6.54 25.05
N VAL A 17 -12.53 -7.22 23.97
CA VAL A 17 -12.49 -8.69 23.89
C VAL A 17 -11.06 -9.21 24.11
N ILE A 18 -10.07 -8.58 23.52
CA ILE A 18 -8.65 -8.92 23.73
C ILE A 18 -8.28 -8.75 25.21
N LEU A 19 -8.60 -7.60 25.80
CA LEU A 19 -8.30 -7.31 27.21
C LEU A 19 -8.98 -8.30 28.17
N ARG A 20 -10.26 -8.61 27.90
CA ARG A 20 -11.00 -9.57 28.72
C ARG A 20 -10.43 -10.98 28.58
N GLY A 21 -10.10 -11.40 27.36
CA GLY A 21 -9.48 -12.70 27.11
C GLY A 21 -8.12 -12.86 27.80
N TRP A 22 -7.33 -11.81 27.80
CA TRP A 22 -6.04 -11.77 28.50
C TRP A 22 -6.22 -11.91 30.03
N ARG A 23 -7.10 -11.13 30.62
CA ARG A 23 -7.38 -11.19 32.07
C ARG A 23 -7.92 -12.55 32.50
N HIS A 24 -8.78 -13.15 31.71
CA HIS A 24 -9.43 -14.42 32.06
C HIS A 24 -8.52 -15.64 31.92
N SER A 25 -7.43 -15.53 31.16
CA SER A 25 -6.46 -16.62 30.97
C SER A 25 -5.37 -16.67 32.05
N GLY A 26 -5.44 -15.83 33.08
CA GLY A 26 -4.39 -15.77 34.12
C GLY A 26 -3.00 -15.42 33.59
N GLY A 27 -2.91 -14.70 32.47
CA GLY A 27 -1.68 -14.36 31.80
C GLY A 27 -1.14 -15.40 30.81
N ALA A 28 -1.81 -16.57 30.67
CA ALA A 28 -1.42 -17.54 29.66
C ALA A 28 -1.80 -17.04 28.25
N VAL A 29 -0.84 -17.06 27.33
CA VAL A 29 -1.05 -16.56 25.97
C VAL A 29 -1.83 -17.60 25.14
N ARG A 30 -3.04 -17.27 24.76
CA ARG A 30 -3.88 -18.05 23.87
C ARG A 30 -3.62 -17.59 22.43
N TRP A 31 -2.55 -18.07 21.81
CA TRP A 31 -2.06 -17.59 20.53
C TRP A 31 -3.10 -17.53 19.41
N ARG A 32 -3.95 -18.55 19.27
CA ARG A 32 -5.04 -18.56 18.26
C ARG A 32 -5.99 -17.37 18.45
N PHE A 33 -6.44 -17.20 19.70
CA PHE A 33 -7.32 -16.10 20.06
C PHE A 33 -6.65 -14.74 19.80
N LEU A 34 -5.39 -14.59 20.23
CA LEU A 34 -4.65 -13.33 20.08
C LEU A 34 -4.40 -13.01 18.60
N LEU A 35 -3.95 -13.98 17.80
CA LEU A 35 -3.69 -13.78 16.38
C LEU A 35 -4.94 -13.31 15.62
N ILE A 36 -6.10 -13.95 15.88
CA ILE A 36 -7.35 -13.57 15.21
C ILE A 36 -7.79 -12.16 15.63
N HIS A 37 -7.87 -11.90 16.92
CA HIS A 37 -8.45 -10.65 17.39
C HIS A 37 -7.49 -9.46 17.24
N ALA A 38 -6.20 -9.64 17.53
CA ALA A 38 -5.19 -8.59 17.32
C ALA A 38 -4.96 -8.34 15.82
N GLY A 39 -4.96 -9.40 14.99
CA GLY A 39 -4.89 -9.27 13.53
C GLY A 39 -6.07 -8.49 12.97
N LEU A 40 -7.28 -8.78 13.44
CA LEU A 40 -8.49 -8.03 13.04
C LEU A 40 -8.41 -6.57 13.48
N LEU A 41 -8.01 -6.31 14.73
CA LEU A 41 -7.86 -4.95 15.24
C LEU A 41 -6.81 -4.16 14.44
N LEU A 42 -5.68 -4.79 14.13
CA LEU A 42 -4.60 -4.16 13.37
C LEU A 42 -5.02 -3.88 11.92
N ALA A 43 -5.66 -4.85 11.23
CA ALA A 43 -6.12 -4.65 9.86
C ALA A 43 -7.20 -3.57 9.74
N LEU A 44 -8.21 -3.58 10.62
CA LEU A 44 -9.23 -2.54 10.67
C LEU A 44 -8.65 -1.18 11.09
N GLY A 45 -7.71 -1.18 12.04
CA GLY A 45 -7.01 0.02 12.50
C GLY A 45 -6.20 0.65 11.37
N ALA A 46 -5.38 -0.14 10.67
CA ALA A 46 -4.59 0.33 9.55
C ALA A 46 -5.46 0.91 8.42
N GLY A 47 -6.56 0.25 8.08
CA GLY A 47 -7.48 0.74 7.05
C GLY A 47 -8.23 2.01 7.44
N PHE A 48 -8.44 2.28 8.73
CA PHE A 48 -9.14 3.47 9.18
C PHE A 48 -8.20 4.64 9.48
N TRP A 49 -7.17 4.40 10.29
CA TRP A 49 -6.23 5.44 10.71
C TRP A 49 -5.21 5.78 9.64
N GLY A 50 -5.03 4.90 8.63
CA GLY A 50 -4.14 5.14 7.50
C GLY A 50 -4.73 6.06 6.42
N VAL A 51 -6.04 6.29 6.39
CA VAL A 51 -6.68 7.14 5.36
C VAL A 51 -6.10 8.57 5.29
N PRO A 52 -5.83 9.27 6.39
CA PRO A 52 -5.23 10.61 6.32
C PRO A 52 -3.82 10.64 5.76
N ASP A 53 -3.08 9.53 5.86
CA ASP A 53 -1.69 9.41 5.41
C ASP A 53 -1.59 8.86 3.96
N TYR A 54 -2.73 8.50 3.36
CA TYR A 54 -2.80 8.09 1.97
C TYR A 54 -2.73 9.31 1.06
N VAL A 55 -1.72 9.33 0.19
CA VAL A 55 -1.56 10.38 -0.82
C VAL A 55 -1.31 9.73 -2.17
N GLU A 56 -2.08 10.15 -3.17
CA GLU A 56 -1.90 9.77 -4.57
C GLU A 56 -1.54 11.01 -5.39
N MET A 57 -0.48 10.90 -6.17
CA MET A 57 0.03 11.98 -7.01
C MET A 57 0.31 11.46 -8.42
N ARG A 58 0.27 12.37 -9.39
CA ARG A 58 0.64 12.10 -10.78
C ARG A 58 1.76 13.00 -11.22
N LEU A 59 2.73 12.39 -11.92
CA LEU A 59 3.90 13.09 -12.44
C LEU A 59 4.07 12.74 -13.92
N PRO A 60 3.70 13.65 -14.84
CA PRO A 60 4.08 13.53 -16.25
C PRO A 60 5.53 13.93 -16.43
N LEU A 61 6.30 13.09 -17.13
CA LEU A 61 7.69 13.38 -17.52
C LEU A 61 7.90 13.04 -19.00
N ALA A 62 8.59 13.93 -19.71
CA ALA A 62 9.17 13.63 -21.00
C ALA A 62 10.53 12.93 -20.82
N GLU A 63 11.01 12.25 -21.86
CA GLU A 63 12.34 11.61 -21.84
C GLU A 63 13.44 12.65 -21.54
N GLY A 64 14.35 12.30 -20.64
CA GLY A 64 15.41 13.18 -20.13
C GLY A 64 14.93 14.27 -19.16
N GLN A 65 13.64 14.29 -18.78
CA GLN A 65 13.11 15.29 -17.85
C GLN A 65 13.21 14.81 -16.41
N THR A 66 13.64 15.72 -15.52
CA THR A 66 13.70 15.55 -14.07
C THR A 66 12.64 16.41 -13.39
N SER A 67 12.04 15.91 -12.31
CA SER A 67 11.16 16.71 -11.46
C SER A 67 11.19 16.21 -10.00
N GLU A 68 11.15 17.17 -9.08
CA GLU A 68 10.96 16.97 -7.63
C GLU A 68 9.52 17.23 -7.18
N LYS A 69 8.60 17.50 -8.13
CA LYS A 69 7.22 17.91 -7.84
C LYS A 69 6.24 17.10 -8.65
N ALA A 70 5.17 16.67 -7.99
CA ALA A 70 4.05 15.98 -8.63
C ALA A 70 2.72 16.69 -8.35
N TYR A 71 1.68 16.31 -9.09
CA TYR A 71 0.33 16.83 -8.94
C TYR A 71 -0.52 15.87 -8.12
N THR A 72 -1.09 16.36 -7.03
CA THR A 72 -2.10 15.61 -6.27
C THR A 72 -3.39 15.46 -7.09
N MET A 73 -4.26 14.52 -6.72
CA MET A 73 -5.51 14.27 -7.44
C MET A 73 -6.48 15.45 -7.47
N ASP A 74 -6.35 16.41 -6.54
CA ASP A 74 -7.09 17.67 -6.50
C ASP A 74 -6.39 18.83 -7.26
N GLY A 75 -5.29 18.52 -7.99
CA GLY A 75 -4.58 19.47 -8.86
C GLY A 75 -3.58 20.37 -8.16
N ARG A 76 -3.31 20.18 -6.87
CA ARG A 76 -2.25 20.93 -6.17
C ARG A 76 -0.87 20.32 -6.47
N VAL A 77 0.14 21.17 -6.44
CA VAL A 77 1.55 20.74 -6.57
C VAL A 77 2.07 20.34 -5.20
N ALA A 78 2.66 19.15 -5.10
CA ALA A 78 3.32 18.63 -3.90
C ALA A 78 4.77 18.27 -4.22
N ALA A 79 5.67 18.50 -3.26
CA ALA A 79 7.05 18.06 -3.35
C ALA A 79 7.14 16.55 -3.06
N LEU A 80 8.00 15.86 -3.80
CA LEU A 80 8.25 14.41 -3.62
C LEU A 80 9.22 14.17 -2.46
N GLY A 81 10.23 15.01 -2.30
CA GLY A 81 11.34 14.82 -1.37
C GLY A 81 12.54 14.12 -2.00
N TYR A 82 12.48 13.84 -3.30
CA TYR A 82 13.54 13.30 -4.16
C TYR A 82 13.32 13.78 -5.59
N GLU A 83 14.35 13.68 -6.41
CA GLU A 83 14.29 13.96 -7.85
C GLU A 83 13.99 12.67 -8.61
N LEU A 84 13.01 12.72 -9.52
CA LEU A 84 12.69 11.61 -10.42
C LEU A 84 13.01 12.02 -11.85
N THR A 85 13.88 11.27 -12.50
CA THR A 85 14.27 11.46 -13.90
C THR A 85 13.76 10.31 -14.75
N LEU A 86 13.13 10.62 -15.89
CA LEU A 86 12.79 9.62 -16.90
C LEU A 86 13.97 9.50 -17.88
N GLU A 87 14.71 8.40 -17.83
CA GLU A 87 15.87 8.14 -18.69
C GLU A 87 15.45 7.64 -20.08
N ASP A 88 14.57 6.67 -20.12
CA ASP A 88 14.17 5.98 -21.35
C ASP A 88 12.80 5.31 -21.12
N PHE A 89 12.05 5.11 -22.21
CA PHE A 89 10.79 4.35 -22.14
C PHE A 89 10.55 3.61 -23.45
N SER A 90 9.80 2.52 -23.36
CA SER A 90 9.37 1.79 -24.53
C SER A 90 7.91 1.36 -24.42
N MET A 91 7.24 1.29 -25.56
CA MET A 91 5.85 0.86 -25.66
C MET A 91 5.72 -0.12 -26.83
N GLU A 92 5.20 -1.30 -26.55
CA GLU A 92 4.79 -2.26 -27.59
C GLU A 92 3.29 -2.14 -27.82
N THR A 93 2.88 -2.09 -29.07
CA THR A 93 1.47 -2.09 -29.46
C THR A 93 1.08 -3.42 -30.06
N CYS A 94 -0.09 -3.94 -29.74
CA CYS A 94 -0.65 -5.10 -30.44
C CYS A 94 -1.24 -4.70 -31.80
N ASP A 95 -1.59 -5.70 -32.64
CA ASP A 95 -2.14 -5.54 -34.00
C ASP A 95 -3.39 -4.63 -34.08
N VAL A 96 -4.04 -4.37 -32.95
CA VAL A 96 -5.23 -3.49 -32.84
C VAL A 96 -4.85 -2.06 -32.43
N GLY A 97 -3.55 -1.72 -32.36
CA GLY A 97 -3.06 -0.39 -32.00
C GLY A 97 -3.21 -0.02 -30.52
N LYS A 98 -3.50 -0.99 -29.65
CA LYS A 98 -3.53 -0.78 -28.20
C LYS A 98 -2.19 -1.16 -27.59
N PRO A 99 -1.71 -0.42 -26.57
CA PRO A 99 -0.52 -0.82 -25.83
C PRO A 99 -0.70 -2.22 -25.24
N SER A 100 0.22 -3.13 -25.56
CA SER A 100 0.25 -4.49 -25.00
C SER A 100 1.25 -4.60 -23.85
N TYR A 101 2.33 -3.84 -23.94
CA TYR A 101 3.37 -3.76 -22.93
C TYR A 101 4.02 -2.38 -22.96
N TYR A 102 4.37 -1.85 -21.81
CA TYR A 102 5.17 -0.62 -21.70
C TYR A 102 6.07 -0.70 -20.47
N GLU A 103 7.21 -0.06 -20.60
CA GLU A 103 8.22 0.03 -19.55
C GLU A 103 8.88 1.40 -19.57
N ALA A 104 9.39 1.81 -18.43
CA ALA A 104 10.18 3.02 -18.28
C ALA A 104 11.42 2.74 -17.42
N LYS A 105 12.53 3.38 -17.75
CA LYS A 105 13.73 3.45 -16.92
C LYS A 105 13.77 4.80 -16.24
N VAL A 106 13.85 4.81 -14.93
CA VAL A 106 13.88 6.04 -14.13
C VAL A 106 15.06 6.00 -13.19
N SER A 107 15.67 7.14 -12.90
CA SER A 107 16.61 7.34 -11.82
C SER A 107 15.98 8.19 -10.71
N VAL A 108 16.33 7.87 -9.48
CA VAL A 108 15.91 8.61 -8.27
C VAL A 108 17.15 9.18 -7.64
N ASP A 109 17.21 10.51 -7.43
CA ASP A 109 18.35 11.22 -6.85
C ASP A 109 19.70 10.89 -7.55
N ASP A 110 19.70 10.73 -8.89
CA ASP A 110 20.85 10.32 -9.71
C ASP A 110 21.42 8.91 -9.37
N ASP A 111 20.66 8.07 -8.67
CA ASP A 111 21.03 6.67 -8.47
C ASP A 111 20.96 5.85 -9.79
N GLU A 112 21.44 4.61 -9.75
CA GLU A 112 21.38 3.70 -10.90
C GLU A 112 19.93 3.56 -11.43
N PRO A 113 19.72 3.70 -12.77
CA PRO A 113 18.39 3.62 -13.34
C PRO A 113 17.69 2.29 -13.03
N VAL A 114 16.46 2.39 -12.55
CA VAL A 114 15.60 1.25 -12.27
C VAL A 114 14.49 1.13 -13.32
N LYS A 115 14.10 -0.10 -13.61
CA LYS A 115 13.07 -0.41 -14.58
C LYS A 115 11.71 -0.54 -13.89
N ILE A 116 10.73 0.23 -14.36
CA ILE A 116 9.33 0.14 -13.93
C ILE A 116 8.52 -0.39 -15.10
N THR A 117 7.72 -1.42 -14.88
CA THR A 117 6.86 -2.02 -15.90
C THR A 117 5.41 -2.05 -15.43
N VAL A 118 4.50 -2.46 -16.32
CA VAL A 118 3.09 -2.65 -15.98
C VAL A 118 2.94 -3.55 -14.76
N ASN A 119 2.25 -3.08 -13.72
CA ASN A 119 1.99 -3.82 -12.48
C ASN A 119 3.24 -4.18 -11.65
N HIS A 120 4.43 -3.66 -12.00
CA HIS A 120 5.65 -3.83 -11.22
C HIS A 120 6.18 -2.44 -10.81
N PRO A 121 5.68 -1.88 -9.70
CA PRO A 121 6.11 -0.58 -9.22
C PRO A 121 7.51 -0.65 -8.62
N TYR A 122 8.15 0.50 -8.54
CA TYR A 122 9.36 0.70 -7.77
C TYR A 122 9.04 1.33 -6.42
N SER A 123 9.51 0.72 -5.33
CA SER A 123 9.36 1.26 -3.97
C SER A 123 10.56 2.14 -3.64
N VAL A 124 10.34 3.45 -3.52
CA VAL A 124 11.40 4.44 -3.20
C VAL A 124 11.66 4.45 -1.71
N HIS A 125 10.59 4.55 -0.92
CA HIS A 125 10.63 4.62 0.53
C HIS A 125 9.60 3.68 1.16
N PHE A 126 9.65 3.56 2.49
CA PHE A 126 8.65 2.79 3.23
C PHE A 126 7.24 3.32 2.96
N GLY A 127 6.44 2.51 2.29
CA GLY A 127 5.05 2.84 1.96
C GLY A 127 4.90 3.82 0.80
N GLU A 128 5.94 4.07 0.00
CA GLU A 128 5.87 4.93 -1.17
C GLU A 128 6.30 4.16 -2.42
N ASP A 129 5.39 4.00 -3.37
CA ASP A 129 5.59 3.28 -4.60
C ASP A 129 5.35 4.17 -5.83
N ILE A 130 6.19 4.00 -6.86
CA ILE A 130 6.07 4.63 -8.17
C ILE A 130 5.55 3.59 -9.16
N TYR A 131 4.39 3.84 -9.72
CA TYR A 131 3.76 3.04 -10.78
C TYR A 131 3.90 3.75 -12.11
N LEU A 132 4.07 3.00 -13.19
CA LEU A 132 3.94 3.50 -14.55
C LEU A 132 2.46 3.44 -14.95
N ALA A 133 1.79 4.59 -14.91
CA ALA A 133 0.34 4.69 -15.13
C ALA A 133 -0.03 4.74 -16.62
N SER A 134 0.76 5.44 -17.44
CA SER A 134 0.57 5.49 -18.90
C SER A 134 1.84 5.91 -19.62
N VAL A 135 1.93 5.52 -20.89
CA VAL A 135 3.00 5.89 -21.82
C VAL A 135 2.36 6.46 -23.08
N SER A 136 2.96 7.46 -23.64
CA SER A 136 2.58 8.08 -24.92
C SER A 136 3.84 8.54 -25.66
N ASP A 137 3.72 8.96 -26.91
CA ASP A 137 4.85 9.49 -27.69
C ASP A 137 5.50 10.74 -27.06
N ALA A 138 4.77 11.42 -26.16
CA ALA A 138 5.26 12.62 -25.46
C ALA A 138 6.00 12.29 -24.16
N GLY A 139 5.98 11.04 -23.69
CA GLY A 139 6.59 10.59 -22.43
C GLY A 139 5.68 9.72 -21.58
N CYS A 140 6.02 9.63 -20.30
CA CYS A 140 5.37 8.78 -19.32
C CYS A 140 4.58 9.59 -18.30
N VAL A 141 3.52 8.98 -17.74
CA VAL A 141 2.85 9.47 -16.54
C VAL A 141 3.07 8.46 -15.43
N PHE A 142 3.73 8.90 -14.38
CA PHE A 142 3.91 8.11 -13.17
C PHE A 142 2.80 8.40 -12.17
N GLN A 143 2.35 7.37 -11.47
CA GLN A 143 1.47 7.48 -10.32
C GLN A 143 2.28 7.14 -9.08
N ILE A 144 2.39 8.09 -8.17
CA ILE A 144 3.14 7.96 -6.93
C ILE A 144 2.12 7.79 -5.81
N VAL A 145 2.20 6.68 -5.09
CA VAL A 145 1.27 6.33 -4.02
C VAL A 145 2.04 6.26 -2.71
N LYS A 146 1.66 7.10 -1.75
CA LYS A 146 2.14 7.06 -0.37
C LYS A 146 1.08 6.39 0.49
N GLU A 147 1.39 5.20 0.99
CA GLU A 147 0.50 4.37 1.82
C GLU A 147 1.31 3.63 2.90
N PRO A 148 1.82 4.32 3.92
CA PRO A 148 2.68 3.72 4.94
C PRO A 148 1.96 2.63 5.76
N TRP A 149 0.65 2.71 5.87
CA TRP A 149 -0.17 1.77 6.65
C TRP A 149 -0.43 0.42 5.96
N LYS A 150 -0.12 0.28 4.67
CA LYS A 150 -0.32 -0.99 3.92
C LYS A 150 0.37 -2.18 4.57
N TYR A 151 1.57 -1.98 5.13
CA TYR A 151 2.32 -3.05 5.79
C TYR A 151 1.69 -3.48 7.12
N PHE A 152 1.11 -2.56 7.88
CA PHE A 152 0.37 -2.88 9.10
C PHE A 152 -0.92 -3.65 8.77
N ALA A 153 -1.63 -3.26 7.71
CA ALA A 153 -2.78 -4.00 7.20
C ALA A 153 -2.38 -5.42 6.77
N LEU A 154 -1.28 -5.56 6.02
CA LEU A 154 -0.74 -6.85 5.58
C LEU A 154 -0.41 -7.74 6.78
N VAL A 155 0.31 -7.23 7.78
CA VAL A 155 0.62 -7.98 9.01
C VAL A 155 -0.66 -8.42 9.72
N GLY A 156 -1.65 -7.53 9.84
CA GLY A 156 -2.97 -7.86 10.41
C GLY A 156 -3.66 -9.00 9.68
N ILE A 157 -3.67 -8.98 8.34
CA ILE A 157 -4.24 -10.02 7.49
C ILE A 157 -3.48 -11.35 7.67
N LEU A 158 -2.15 -11.32 7.67
CA LEU A 158 -1.32 -12.52 7.89
C LEU A 158 -1.56 -13.15 9.28
N MET A 159 -1.73 -12.31 10.32
CA MET A 159 -2.10 -12.77 11.65
C MET A 159 -3.49 -13.45 11.66
N LEU A 160 -4.47 -12.89 10.96
CA LEU A 160 -5.80 -13.48 10.81
C LEU A 160 -5.71 -14.84 10.12
N LEU A 161 -4.99 -14.94 9.02
CA LEU A 161 -4.81 -16.19 8.27
C LEU A 161 -4.10 -17.25 9.12
N ALA A 162 -3.04 -16.87 9.83
CA ALA A 162 -2.31 -17.77 10.73
C ALA A 162 -3.20 -18.25 11.89
N GLY A 163 -3.98 -17.34 12.48
CA GLY A 163 -4.93 -17.70 13.55
C GLY A 163 -6.03 -18.64 13.08
N ALA A 164 -6.60 -18.38 11.88
CA ALA A 164 -7.59 -19.25 11.26
C ALA A 164 -7.02 -20.64 10.91
N PHE A 165 -5.81 -20.68 10.36
CA PHE A 165 -5.12 -21.92 10.05
C PHE A 165 -4.88 -22.79 11.30
N LEU A 166 -4.42 -22.18 12.40
CA LEU A 166 -4.25 -22.85 13.67
C LEU A 166 -5.58 -23.36 14.27
N LEU A 167 -6.68 -22.66 14.01
CA LEU A 167 -8.01 -23.11 14.42
C LEU A 167 -8.44 -24.33 13.62
N PHE A 168 -8.17 -24.33 12.32
CA PHE A 168 -8.51 -25.44 11.42
C PHE A 168 -7.75 -26.73 11.77
N ILE A 169 -6.44 -26.66 12.02
CA ILE A 169 -5.61 -27.84 12.33
C ILE A 169 -5.93 -28.42 13.71
N LYS A 170 -6.08 -27.56 14.73
CA LYS A 170 -6.24 -28.03 16.13
C LYS A 170 -7.70 -28.17 16.58
N GLY A 171 -8.65 -27.84 15.70
CA GLY A 171 -10.07 -27.77 16.03
C GLY A 171 -10.41 -26.66 17.04
N PRO A 172 -11.71 -26.43 17.35
CA PRO A 172 -12.10 -25.53 18.43
C PRO A 172 -11.57 -26.13 19.73
N GLY A 173 -10.65 -25.40 20.37
CA GLY A 173 -10.05 -25.87 21.62
C GLY A 173 -11.10 -26.11 22.70
N LYS A 174 -11.04 -27.26 23.35
CA LYS A 174 -11.75 -27.51 24.59
C LYS A 174 -11.20 -26.62 25.69
#